data_0f102116c5f3f2431b482a62caef5309
#
_entry.id   0f102116c5f3f2431b482a62caef5309
#
_cell.length_a   1.000
_cell.length_b   1.000
_cell.length_c   1.000
_cell.angle_alpha   90.00
_cell.angle_beta   90.00
_cell.angle_gamma   90.00
#
_symmetry.space_group_name_H-M   'P 1'
#
loop_
_entity.id
_entity.type
_entity.pdbx_description
1 polymer ?
#
loop_
_entity_poly.entity_id
_entity_poly.type
_entity_poly.pdbx_seq_one_letter_code
_entity_poly.pdbx_strand_id
1 'polypeptide(L)'
;MSLPYLEDEIELLVDRQYLVCNNGKYLTNIPIFTLDCTKTIDGKLKELTEESAQKIIAVTDEFDTRFGNRFENTNLAHWQKILLCLHYSLLDTANDLEKNYGGFPKDGPYSLVNGGGGHGIIWGRSTENVVGDKLPRGIQGIYNGCPASDKRGSVIAMNFRQTLNAQHFEGQMTDPVVSTAVDCFEYLPKDWQKVLDDLGYAKNGKANFAVWTNGEYDELQKILHECISIVSDLNRKTAELAANITADLAPAHIRKTAEYVGAFVYRFNSIENLMNTLFDMGWLKSVEDKEKPAICVVKN
;
A
#
# COMPACT_ATOMS: atom_id res chain seq x y z
N MET A 1 -20.02 -24.68 38.90
CA MET A 1 -18.77 -25.27 38.47
C MET A 1 -17.80 -24.08 38.24
N SER A 2 -16.94 -23.78 39.19
CA SER A 2 -15.90 -22.79 38.99
C SER A 2 -14.84 -23.39 38.06
N LEU A 3 -14.50 -22.71 36.99
CA LEU A 3 -13.39 -23.09 36.13
C LEU A 3 -12.14 -22.42 36.70
N PRO A 4 -11.29 -23.11 37.50
CA PRO A 4 -10.19 -22.47 38.21
C PRO A 4 -9.15 -21.82 37.30
N TYR A 5 -9.11 -22.20 36.03
CA TYR A 5 -8.23 -21.57 35.04
C TYR A 5 -8.78 -20.28 34.45
N LEU A 6 -10.07 -20.00 34.57
CA LEU A 6 -10.70 -18.82 33.98
C LEU A 6 -10.35 -17.54 34.77
N GLU A 7 -10.14 -17.66 36.09
CA GLU A 7 -9.78 -16.52 36.94
C GLU A 7 -8.37 -16.03 36.62
N ASP A 8 -7.41 -16.93 36.49
CA ASP A 8 -6.02 -16.61 36.14
C ASP A 8 -5.93 -15.99 34.74
N GLU A 9 -6.73 -16.49 33.78
CA GLU A 9 -6.78 -15.93 32.43
C GLU A 9 -7.42 -14.52 32.40
N ILE A 10 -8.46 -14.29 33.20
CA ILE A 10 -9.09 -12.97 33.33
C ILE A 10 -8.12 -11.99 33.99
N GLU A 11 -7.44 -12.38 35.04
CA GLU A 11 -6.42 -11.57 35.70
C GLU A 11 -5.30 -11.17 34.71
N LEU A 12 -4.83 -12.12 33.93
CA LEU A 12 -3.82 -11.87 32.90
C LEU A 12 -4.32 -10.86 31.85
N LEU A 13 -5.58 -10.98 31.42
CA LEU A 13 -6.17 -10.04 30.44
C LEU A 13 -6.37 -8.64 31.03
N VAL A 14 -6.66 -8.54 32.33
CA VAL A 14 -6.75 -7.24 33.04
C VAL A 14 -5.36 -6.64 33.23
N ASP A 15 -4.37 -7.43 33.66
CA ASP A 15 -2.98 -6.98 33.78
C ASP A 15 -2.41 -6.48 32.45
N ARG A 16 -2.77 -7.15 31.38
CA ARG A 16 -2.41 -6.77 30.00
C ARG A 16 -3.30 -5.66 29.44
N GLN A 17 -4.24 -5.15 30.20
CA GLN A 17 -5.17 -4.08 29.83
C GLN A 17 -6.07 -4.44 28.63
N TYR A 18 -6.24 -5.70 28.31
CA TYR A 18 -7.23 -6.14 27.30
C TYR A 18 -8.66 -6.11 27.82
N LEU A 19 -8.80 -6.23 29.14
CA LEU A 19 -10.06 -6.04 29.85
C LEU A 19 -9.91 -4.93 30.90
N VAL A 20 -11.01 -4.26 31.20
CA VAL A 20 -11.14 -3.37 32.36
C VAL A 20 -12.24 -3.89 33.27
N CYS A 21 -12.03 -3.87 34.57
CA CYS A 21 -13.05 -4.20 35.56
C CYS A 21 -13.75 -2.92 36.02
N ASN A 22 -15.04 -2.82 35.80
CA ASN A 22 -15.86 -1.70 36.24
C ASN A 22 -17.08 -2.24 37.00
N ASN A 23 -17.20 -1.89 38.28
CA ASN A 23 -18.28 -2.34 39.16
C ASN A 23 -18.50 -3.85 39.14
N GLY A 24 -17.43 -4.64 39.18
CA GLY A 24 -17.47 -6.10 39.15
C GLY A 24 -17.84 -6.72 37.79
N LYS A 25 -17.87 -5.92 36.74
CA LYS A 25 -18.07 -6.39 35.36
C LYS A 25 -16.82 -6.19 34.55
N TYR A 26 -16.42 -7.19 33.81
CA TYR A 26 -15.32 -7.11 32.85
C TYR A 26 -15.84 -6.60 31.52
N LEU A 27 -15.16 -5.56 31.01
CA LEU A 27 -15.46 -4.95 29.73
C LEU A 27 -14.21 -5.05 28.84
N THR A 28 -14.41 -5.32 27.57
CA THR A 28 -13.29 -5.29 26.62
C THR A 28 -12.74 -3.87 26.50
N ASN A 29 -11.41 -3.75 26.50
CA ASN A 29 -10.67 -2.50 26.31
C ASN A 29 -10.03 -2.44 24.90
N ILE A 30 -10.47 -3.32 24.02
CA ILE A 30 -10.05 -3.39 22.62
C ILE A 30 -11.29 -3.06 21.76
N PRO A 31 -11.18 -2.18 20.75
CA PRO A 31 -12.26 -1.95 19.80
C PRO A 31 -12.61 -3.22 19.05
N ILE A 32 -13.89 -3.57 19.04
CA ILE A 32 -14.43 -4.71 18.28
C ILE A 32 -15.48 -4.16 17.31
N PHE A 33 -15.17 -4.21 16.02
CA PHE A 33 -16.11 -3.80 14.98
C PHE A 33 -17.09 -4.93 14.69
N THR A 34 -18.34 -4.70 14.99
CA THR A 34 -19.41 -5.65 14.70
C THR A 34 -19.67 -5.74 13.19
N LEU A 35 -20.32 -6.82 12.78
CA LEU A 35 -20.71 -7.02 11.38
C LEU A 35 -21.55 -5.85 10.83
N ASP A 36 -22.48 -5.35 11.64
CA ASP A 36 -23.34 -4.21 11.25
C ASP A 36 -22.54 -2.91 11.10
N CYS A 37 -21.59 -2.68 12.00
CA CYS A 37 -20.66 -1.56 11.89
C CYS A 37 -19.89 -1.63 10.56
N THR A 38 -19.32 -2.79 10.25
CA THR A 38 -18.56 -3.02 9.01
C THR A 38 -19.44 -2.83 7.78
N LYS A 39 -20.61 -3.45 7.73
CA LYS A 39 -21.54 -3.30 6.60
C LYS A 39 -21.98 -1.85 6.39
N THR A 40 -22.17 -1.11 7.49
CA THR A 40 -22.54 0.31 7.42
C THR A 40 -21.42 1.15 6.81
N ILE A 41 -20.18 0.90 7.22
CA ILE A 41 -19.01 1.62 6.69
C ILE A 41 -18.81 1.25 5.21
N ASP A 42 -18.75 -0.05 4.89
CA ASP A 42 -18.53 -0.55 3.53
C ASP A 42 -19.60 -0.03 2.54
N GLY A 43 -20.87 0.00 2.96
CA GLY A 43 -21.95 0.55 2.14
C GLY A 43 -21.77 2.02 1.80
N LYS A 44 -21.33 2.84 2.76
CA LYS A 44 -21.06 4.27 2.54
C LYS A 44 -19.76 4.53 1.75
N LEU A 45 -18.79 3.63 1.85
CA LEU A 45 -17.53 3.76 1.14
C LEU A 45 -17.66 3.42 -0.35
N LYS A 46 -18.64 2.62 -0.73
CA LYS A 46 -18.78 2.13 -2.10
C LYS A 46 -18.85 3.29 -3.11
N GLU A 47 -19.72 4.28 -2.88
CA GLU A 47 -19.87 5.44 -3.77
C GLU A 47 -18.58 6.26 -3.88
N LEU A 48 -17.91 6.52 -2.75
CA LEU A 48 -16.64 7.25 -2.72
C LEU A 48 -15.55 6.51 -3.49
N THR A 49 -15.53 5.20 -3.38
CA THR A 49 -14.54 4.34 -4.06
C THR A 49 -14.79 4.30 -5.57
N GLU A 50 -16.06 4.16 -5.99
CA GLU A 50 -16.44 4.18 -7.40
C GLU A 50 -16.13 5.52 -8.06
N GLU A 51 -16.44 6.65 -7.40
CA GLU A 51 -16.09 7.99 -7.86
C GLU A 51 -14.57 8.17 -8.01
N SER A 52 -13.81 7.72 -7.03
CA SER A 52 -12.34 7.81 -7.04
C SER A 52 -11.74 6.94 -8.14
N ALA A 53 -12.26 5.73 -8.35
CA ALA A 53 -11.82 4.85 -9.42
C ALA A 53 -12.06 5.47 -10.80
N GLN A 54 -13.22 6.08 -11.05
CA GLN A 54 -13.53 6.77 -12.31
C GLN A 54 -12.58 7.94 -12.55
N LYS A 55 -12.26 8.73 -11.52
CA LYS A 55 -11.29 9.83 -11.62
C LYS A 55 -9.89 9.33 -11.98
N ILE A 56 -9.43 8.24 -11.34
CA ILE A 56 -8.13 7.64 -11.64
C ILE A 56 -8.09 7.15 -13.09
N ILE A 57 -9.13 6.47 -13.55
CA ILE A 57 -9.20 6.01 -14.94
C ILE A 57 -9.10 7.20 -15.92
N ALA A 58 -9.83 8.28 -15.67
CA ALA A 58 -9.79 9.46 -16.52
C ALA A 58 -8.41 10.13 -16.60
N VAL A 59 -7.72 10.28 -15.44
CA VAL A 59 -6.36 10.83 -15.40
C VAL A 59 -5.37 9.94 -16.14
N THR A 60 -5.55 8.63 -16.04
CA THR A 60 -4.61 7.67 -16.64
C THR A 60 -4.78 7.49 -18.15
N ASP A 61 -5.91 7.88 -18.71
CA ASP A 61 -6.07 7.95 -20.18
C ASP A 61 -5.09 8.95 -20.80
N GLU A 62 -4.85 10.08 -20.15
CA GLU A 62 -3.83 11.05 -20.58
C GLU A 62 -2.41 10.48 -20.47
N PHE A 63 -2.11 9.73 -19.40
CA PHE A 63 -0.82 9.06 -19.25
C PHE A 63 -0.52 8.12 -20.43
N ASP A 64 -1.46 7.25 -20.81
CA ASP A 64 -1.23 6.29 -21.90
C ASP A 64 -1.03 7.00 -23.24
N THR A 65 -1.78 8.06 -23.49
CA THR A 65 -1.66 8.86 -24.72
C THR A 65 -0.29 9.53 -24.83
N ARG A 66 0.26 10.05 -23.73
CA ARG A 66 1.52 10.79 -23.72
C ARG A 66 2.75 9.94 -23.54
N PHE A 67 2.67 8.90 -22.71
CA PHE A 67 3.84 8.17 -22.20
C PHE A 67 3.77 6.65 -22.45
N GLY A 68 2.66 6.12 -22.91
CA GLY A 68 2.45 4.69 -23.09
C GLY A 68 3.50 4.02 -23.98
N ASN A 69 4.00 4.72 -25.00
CA ASN A 69 5.04 4.25 -25.91
C ASN A 69 6.40 3.99 -25.22
N ARG A 70 6.67 4.62 -24.07
CA ARG A 70 7.89 4.37 -23.30
C ARG A 70 7.98 2.96 -22.72
N PHE A 71 6.85 2.26 -22.70
CA PHE A 71 6.70 0.91 -22.16
C PHE A 71 6.43 -0.16 -23.22
N GLU A 72 6.51 0.18 -24.51
CA GLU A 72 6.24 -0.76 -25.63
C GLU A 72 7.09 -2.01 -25.59
N ASN A 73 8.31 -1.91 -25.08
CA ASN A 73 9.24 -3.04 -24.98
C ASN A 73 9.06 -3.85 -23.68
N THR A 74 8.02 -3.55 -22.90
CA THR A 74 7.76 -4.22 -21.62
C THR A 74 6.40 -4.89 -21.65
N ASN A 75 6.26 -6.02 -20.94
CA ASN A 75 4.95 -6.69 -20.78
C ASN A 75 4.19 -6.13 -19.57
N LEU A 76 4.39 -4.85 -19.22
CA LEU A 76 3.70 -4.22 -18.11
C LEU A 76 2.26 -3.89 -18.47
N ALA A 77 1.33 -4.29 -17.62
CA ALA A 77 -0.03 -3.80 -17.70
C ALA A 77 -0.09 -2.30 -17.38
N HIS A 78 -1.12 -1.61 -17.86
CA HIS A 78 -1.28 -0.16 -17.70
C HIS A 78 -1.08 0.31 -16.25
N TRP A 79 -1.75 -0.31 -15.29
CA TRP A 79 -1.62 0.02 -13.87
C TRP A 79 -0.21 -0.20 -13.30
N GLN A 80 0.54 -1.20 -13.81
CA GLN A 80 1.92 -1.44 -13.40
C GLN A 80 2.84 -0.31 -13.85
N LYS A 81 2.63 0.21 -15.07
CA LYS A 81 3.37 1.37 -15.58
C LYS A 81 3.18 2.58 -14.67
N ILE A 82 1.93 2.86 -14.29
CA ILE A 82 1.59 3.98 -13.41
C ILE A 82 2.18 3.81 -12.03
N LEU A 83 2.02 2.63 -11.40
CA LEU A 83 2.59 2.37 -10.08
C LEU A 83 4.10 2.47 -10.06
N LEU A 84 4.78 1.95 -11.09
CA LEU A 84 6.23 2.06 -11.21
C LEU A 84 6.66 3.54 -11.23
N CYS A 85 5.97 4.40 -11.95
CA CYS A 85 6.28 5.82 -12.00
C CYS A 85 5.92 6.57 -10.71
N LEU A 86 4.92 6.12 -9.97
CA LEU A 86 4.49 6.69 -8.69
C LEU A 86 5.29 6.18 -7.48
N HIS A 87 6.24 5.28 -7.67
CA HIS A 87 7.00 4.67 -6.59
C HIS A 87 6.08 4.14 -5.49
N TYR A 88 5.04 3.40 -5.84
CA TYR A 88 3.98 2.91 -4.94
C TYR A 88 3.15 3.99 -4.22
N SER A 89 3.36 5.26 -4.51
CA SER A 89 2.60 6.35 -3.85
C SER A 89 1.08 6.25 -4.05
N LEU A 90 0.63 5.63 -5.13
CA LEU A 90 -0.79 5.39 -5.38
C LEU A 90 -1.43 4.50 -4.30
N LEU A 91 -0.66 3.55 -3.75
CA LEU A 91 -1.14 2.59 -2.76
C LEU A 91 -0.77 2.96 -1.32
N ASP A 92 0.33 3.69 -1.14
CA ASP A 92 0.85 4.08 0.17
C ASP A 92 0.83 5.60 0.36
N THR A 93 -0.31 6.21 0.09
CA THR A 93 -0.49 7.63 0.39
C THR A 93 -0.55 7.85 1.89
N ALA A 94 0.31 8.73 2.38
CA ALA A 94 0.31 9.11 3.78
C ALA A 94 -1.01 9.78 4.16
N ASN A 95 -1.56 9.37 5.31
CA ASN A 95 -2.66 10.06 5.94
C ASN A 95 -2.19 10.58 7.29
N ASP A 96 -2.40 11.85 7.55
CA ASP A 96 -1.98 12.51 8.78
C ASP A 96 -2.93 12.15 9.94
N LEU A 97 -2.91 10.88 10.35
CA LEU A 97 -3.75 10.38 11.43
C LEU A 97 -3.37 11.00 12.78
N GLU A 98 -2.08 11.23 12.98
CA GLU A 98 -1.59 11.84 14.23
C GLU A 98 -2.19 13.23 14.46
N LYS A 99 -2.23 14.02 13.41
CA LYS A 99 -2.78 15.39 13.47
C LYS A 99 -4.29 15.39 13.64
N ASN A 100 -4.99 14.51 12.95
CA ASN A 100 -6.45 14.54 12.92
C ASN A 100 -7.10 13.81 14.10
N TYR A 101 -6.44 12.74 14.63
CA TYR A 101 -7.01 11.85 15.64
C TYR A 101 -6.15 11.72 16.90
N GLY A 102 -5.15 12.58 17.08
CA GLY A 102 -4.33 12.65 18.30
C GLY A 102 -3.27 11.56 18.41
N GLY A 103 -2.97 10.89 17.32
CA GLY A 103 -1.91 9.88 17.25
C GLY A 103 -2.32 8.52 17.80
N PHE A 104 -1.35 7.62 17.81
CA PHE A 104 -1.53 6.27 18.30
C PHE A 104 -1.84 6.25 19.81
N PRO A 105 -2.83 5.47 20.27
CA PRO A 105 -3.11 5.36 21.69
C PRO A 105 -1.88 4.91 22.48
N LYS A 106 -1.46 5.71 23.45
CA LYS A 106 -0.27 5.42 24.28
C LYS A 106 -0.59 4.60 25.51
N ASP A 107 -1.86 4.56 25.87
CA ASP A 107 -2.37 3.88 27.05
C ASP A 107 -3.10 2.58 26.66
N GLY A 108 -3.28 1.70 27.61
CA GLY A 108 -3.98 0.44 27.42
C GLY A 108 -3.12 -0.64 26.75
N PRO A 109 -3.74 -1.62 26.08
CA PRO A 109 -3.04 -2.75 25.48
C PRO A 109 -2.03 -2.35 24.40
N TYR A 110 -2.13 -1.12 23.88
CA TYR A 110 -1.26 -0.60 22.82
C TYR A 110 0.15 -0.23 23.31
N SER A 111 0.30 0.12 24.58
CA SER A 111 1.60 0.45 25.19
C SER A 111 2.55 -0.76 25.22
N LEU A 112 2.01 -1.98 25.25
CA LEU A 112 2.76 -3.22 25.33
C LEU A 112 3.30 -3.70 23.99
N VAL A 113 2.74 -3.21 22.89
CA VAL A 113 3.12 -3.60 21.52
C VAL A 113 4.25 -2.72 20.98
N ASN A 114 4.46 -1.56 21.58
CA ASN A 114 5.43 -0.56 21.12
C ASN A 114 6.90 -0.83 21.50
N GLY A 115 7.23 -1.98 22.08
CA GLY A 115 8.57 -2.30 22.61
C GLY A 115 9.68 -2.53 21.58
N GLY A 116 9.52 -2.14 20.32
CA GLY A 116 10.53 -2.45 19.32
C GLY A 116 10.41 -1.77 17.96
N GLY A 117 9.84 -0.59 17.87
CA GLY A 117 9.88 0.21 16.64
C GLY A 117 8.80 -0.10 15.59
N GLY A 118 7.82 -0.92 15.92
CA GLY A 118 6.63 -1.16 15.10
C GLY A 118 5.35 -0.70 15.82
N HIS A 119 4.46 -0.03 15.11
CA HIS A 119 3.14 0.33 15.65
C HIS A 119 2.19 -0.88 15.51
N GLY A 120 1.96 -1.59 16.62
CA GLY A 120 0.95 -2.66 16.67
C GLY A 120 -0.42 -2.10 17.06
N ILE A 121 -1.44 -2.32 16.25
CA ILE A 121 -2.83 -2.03 16.59
C ILE A 121 -3.53 -3.35 16.88
N ILE A 122 -4.15 -3.44 18.05
CA ILE A 122 -4.97 -4.59 18.44
C ILE A 122 -6.44 -4.20 18.29
N TRP A 123 -7.17 -4.95 17.49
CA TRP A 123 -8.59 -4.77 17.28
C TRP A 123 -9.25 -6.09 16.89
N GLY A 124 -10.56 -6.17 17.07
CA GLY A 124 -11.36 -7.33 16.69
C GLY A 124 -12.40 -6.96 15.64
N ARG A 125 -12.70 -7.88 14.75
CA ARG A 125 -13.79 -7.77 13.78
C ARG A 125 -14.68 -8.99 13.87
N SER A 126 -15.97 -8.75 14.00
CA SER A 126 -16.97 -9.81 13.86
C SER A 126 -17.22 -10.08 12.38
N THR A 127 -17.02 -11.30 11.92
CA THR A 127 -17.23 -11.70 10.53
C THR A 127 -18.07 -12.96 10.45
N GLU A 128 -18.93 -13.07 9.45
CA GLU A 128 -19.63 -14.31 9.11
C GLU A 128 -18.70 -15.31 8.40
N ASN A 129 -17.65 -14.79 7.76
CA ASN A 129 -16.64 -15.58 7.05
C ASN A 129 -15.25 -15.16 7.48
N VAL A 130 -14.33 -16.10 7.52
CA VAL A 130 -12.92 -15.83 7.77
C VAL A 130 -12.40 -14.88 6.69
N VAL A 131 -11.90 -13.74 7.12
CA VAL A 131 -11.30 -12.74 6.24
C VAL A 131 -9.99 -13.32 5.71
N GLY A 132 -10.03 -14.03 4.61
CA GLY A 132 -8.84 -14.57 3.97
C GLY A 132 -8.78 -14.26 2.49
N ASP A 133 -9.92 -13.99 1.88
CA ASP A 133 -10.03 -14.10 0.43
C ASP A 133 -10.21 -12.77 -0.33
N LYS A 134 -10.10 -11.63 0.36
CA LYS A 134 -10.33 -10.32 -0.26
C LYS A 134 -9.08 -9.46 -0.40
N LEU A 135 -7.92 -10.05 -0.47
CA LEU A 135 -6.76 -9.31 -0.97
C LEU A 135 -6.98 -9.02 -2.46
N PRO A 136 -6.62 -7.81 -2.92
CA PRO A 136 -6.76 -7.44 -4.32
C PRO A 136 -6.14 -8.49 -5.22
N ARG A 137 -6.89 -8.96 -6.21
CA ARG A 137 -6.52 -10.07 -7.09
C ARG A 137 -5.18 -9.77 -7.77
N GLY A 138 -4.13 -10.44 -7.35
CA GLY A 138 -2.81 -10.34 -7.99
C GLY A 138 -1.98 -9.11 -7.60
N ILE A 139 -2.40 -8.32 -6.61
CA ILE A 139 -1.65 -7.14 -6.14
C ILE A 139 -0.78 -7.46 -4.92
N GLN A 140 -0.80 -8.69 -4.43
CA GLN A 140 0.04 -9.11 -3.32
C GLN A 140 1.52 -8.86 -3.64
N GLY A 141 2.20 -8.11 -2.78
CA GLY A 141 3.64 -7.85 -2.91
C GLY A 141 4.02 -6.65 -3.78
N ILE A 142 3.11 -5.73 -4.07
CA ILE A 142 3.41 -4.49 -4.81
C ILE A 142 4.43 -3.59 -4.09
N TYR A 143 4.60 -3.74 -2.79
CA TYR A 143 5.28 -2.77 -1.93
C TYR A 143 6.79 -2.95 -1.78
N ASN A 144 7.42 -3.76 -2.61
CA ASN A 144 8.85 -3.98 -2.55
C ASN A 144 9.59 -3.18 -3.63
N GLY A 145 9.49 -1.88 -3.58
CA GLY A 145 10.25 -1.02 -4.46
C GLY A 145 10.83 0.15 -3.68
N CYS A 146 12.02 0.53 -3.99
CA CYS A 146 12.60 1.77 -3.55
C CYS A 146 13.49 2.36 -4.67
N PRO A 147 13.69 3.68 -4.69
CA PRO A 147 14.62 4.27 -5.62
C PRO A 147 16.06 4.06 -5.15
N ALA A 148 16.96 3.72 -6.08
CA ALA A 148 18.38 3.75 -5.88
C ALA A 148 18.99 4.70 -6.91
N SER A 149 20.03 5.43 -6.55
CA SER A 149 20.59 6.44 -7.42
C SER A 149 22.12 6.46 -7.42
N ASP A 150 22.67 6.87 -8.54
CA ASP A 150 24.07 7.28 -8.67
C ASP A 150 24.16 8.67 -9.31
N LYS A 151 25.38 9.12 -9.64
CA LYS A 151 25.59 10.45 -10.23
C LYS A 151 24.98 10.64 -11.62
N ARG A 152 24.66 9.55 -12.32
CA ARG A 152 24.17 9.53 -13.72
C ARG A 152 22.65 9.39 -13.80
N GLY A 153 22.01 8.88 -12.73
CA GLY A 153 20.58 8.69 -12.73
C GLY A 153 20.06 7.91 -11.54
N SER A 154 18.76 7.78 -11.49
CA SER A 154 18.04 7.05 -10.47
C SER A 154 17.27 5.87 -11.07
N VAL A 155 17.41 4.70 -10.46
CA VAL A 155 16.64 3.51 -10.79
C VAL A 155 15.41 3.45 -9.90
N ILE A 156 14.26 3.22 -10.50
CA ILE A 156 13.03 2.91 -9.81
C ILE A 156 12.71 1.47 -10.16
N ALA A 157 12.73 0.59 -9.16
CA ALA A 157 12.40 -0.80 -9.32
C ALA A 157 11.18 -1.15 -8.46
N MET A 158 10.26 -1.94 -9.00
CA MET A 158 9.08 -2.37 -8.28
C MET A 158 8.80 -3.85 -8.56
N ASN A 159 8.66 -4.59 -7.49
CA ASN A 159 8.25 -5.98 -7.55
C ASN A 159 6.73 -6.08 -7.40
N PHE A 160 6.07 -6.64 -8.39
CA PHE A 160 4.63 -6.88 -8.39
C PHE A 160 4.24 -8.27 -7.86
N ARG A 161 5.20 -9.00 -7.29
CA ARG A 161 5.02 -10.24 -6.54
C ARG A 161 6.05 -10.36 -5.43
N GLN A 162 5.74 -11.15 -4.40
CA GLN A 162 6.62 -11.34 -3.23
C GLN A 162 7.88 -12.18 -3.50
N THR A 163 8.07 -12.70 -4.70
CA THR A 163 9.14 -13.67 -5.01
C THR A 163 10.53 -13.06 -5.14
N LEU A 164 10.63 -11.77 -5.46
CA LEU A 164 11.90 -11.05 -5.55
C LEU A 164 11.87 -9.81 -4.68
N ASN A 165 12.97 -9.58 -3.96
CA ASN A 165 13.14 -8.38 -3.16
C ASN A 165 13.72 -7.27 -4.04
N ALA A 166 12.93 -6.25 -4.39
CA ALA A 166 13.38 -5.12 -5.18
C ALA A 166 14.56 -4.38 -4.55
N GLN A 167 14.63 -4.31 -3.21
CA GLN A 167 15.77 -3.73 -2.49
C GLN A 167 17.07 -4.50 -2.75
N HIS A 168 16.97 -5.83 -2.83
CA HIS A 168 18.14 -6.66 -3.15
C HIS A 168 18.62 -6.42 -4.58
N PHE A 169 17.68 -6.26 -5.50
CA PHE A 169 17.95 -5.89 -6.88
C PHE A 169 18.68 -4.54 -6.97
N GLU A 170 18.17 -3.53 -6.30
CA GLU A 170 18.70 -2.16 -6.33
C GLU A 170 20.18 -2.08 -5.92
N GLY A 171 20.53 -2.73 -4.80
CA GLY A 171 21.92 -2.70 -4.27
C GLY A 171 22.95 -3.25 -5.25
N GLN A 172 22.60 -4.23 -6.07
CA GLN A 172 23.51 -4.92 -6.98
C GLN A 172 23.43 -4.44 -8.43
N MET A 173 22.26 -3.97 -8.85
CA MET A 173 21.96 -3.71 -10.25
C MET A 173 21.87 -2.22 -10.61
N THR A 174 21.96 -1.32 -9.64
CA THR A 174 21.83 0.13 -9.91
C THR A 174 22.85 0.60 -10.98
N ASP A 175 24.12 0.34 -10.78
CA ASP A 175 25.17 0.77 -11.74
C ASP A 175 25.01 0.13 -13.12
N PRO A 176 24.82 -1.20 -13.26
CA PRO A 176 24.58 -1.82 -14.56
C PRO A 176 23.35 -1.28 -15.29
N VAL A 177 22.24 -1.08 -14.59
CA VAL A 177 20.99 -0.58 -15.18
C VAL A 177 21.13 0.87 -15.62
N VAL A 178 21.71 1.74 -14.78
CA VAL A 178 21.96 3.14 -15.14
C VAL A 178 22.93 3.23 -16.31
N SER A 179 24.00 2.43 -16.32
CA SER A 179 24.94 2.38 -17.44
C SER A 179 24.26 2.01 -18.76
N THR A 180 23.31 1.10 -18.73
CA THR A 180 22.51 0.73 -19.91
C THR A 180 21.61 1.88 -20.36
N ALA A 181 21.01 2.59 -19.42
CA ALA A 181 20.13 3.73 -19.71
C ALA A 181 20.85 4.94 -20.32
N VAL A 182 22.15 5.10 -20.01
CA VAL A 182 23.00 6.20 -20.54
C VAL A 182 23.91 5.77 -21.69
N ASP A 183 23.55 4.71 -22.41
CA ASP A 183 24.28 4.19 -23.57
C ASP A 183 25.74 3.76 -23.27
N CYS A 184 25.98 3.30 -22.05
CA CYS A 184 27.28 2.81 -21.59
C CYS A 184 27.32 1.27 -21.41
N PHE A 185 26.37 0.53 -21.97
CA PHE A 185 26.26 -0.92 -21.83
C PHE A 185 27.51 -1.67 -22.27
N GLU A 186 28.14 -1.25 -23.35
CA GLU A 186 29.34 -1.88 -23.90
C GLU A 186 30.56 -1.84 -22.97
N TYR A 187 30.60 -0.89 -22.05
CA TYR A 187 31.67 -0.74 -21.06
C TYR A 187 31.45 -1.58 -19.81
N LEU A 188 30.30 -2.19 -19.66
CA LEU A 188 30.03 -3.11 -18.56
C LEU A 188 30.86 -4.40 -18.65
N PRO A 189 31.24 -5.00 -17.52
CA PRO A 189 31.78 -6.37 -17.50
C PRO A 189 30.86 -7.35 -18.24
N LYS A 190 31.45 -8.31 -18.93
CA LYS A 190 30.69 -9.27 -19.76
C LYS A 190 29.63 -10.07 -18.98
N ASP A 191 29.93 -10.35 -17.70
CA ASP A 191 28.96 -11.03 -16.82
C ASP A 191 27.71 -10.18 -16.59
N TRP A 192 27.86 -8.87 -16.40
CA TRP A 192 26.74 -7.95 -16.24
C TRP A 192 25.98 -7.75 -17.55
N GLN A 193 26.66 -7.64 -18.69
CA GLN A 193 25.98 -7.61 -19.99
C GLN A 193 25.08 -8.82 -20.16
N LYS A 194 25.62 -10.01 -19.85
CA LYS A 194 24.85 -11.27 -19.93
C LYS A 194 23.66 -11.27 -18.97
N VAL A 195 23.83 -10.87 -17.73
CA VAL A 195 22.75 -10.79 -16.72
C VAL A 195 21.62 -9.87 -17.20
N LEU A 196 21.95 -8.70 -17.74
CA LEU A 196 20.97 -7.75 -18.25
C LEU A 196 20.20 -8.26 -19.47
N ASP A 197 20.92 -8.95 -20.38
CA ASP A 197 20.30 -9.61 -21.54
C ASP A 197 19.40 -10.79 -21.12
N ASP A 198 19.88 -11.64 -20.23
CA ASP A 198 19.13 -12.81 -19.72
C ASP A 198 17.84 -12.37 -18.98
N LEU A 199 17.91 -11.28 -18.22
CA LEU A 199 16.75 -10.67 -17.55
C LEU A 199 15.86 -9.87 -18.52
N GLY A 200 16.32 -9.62 -19.75
CA GLY A 200 15.62 -8.83 -20.74
C GLY A 200 15.55 -7.33 -20.41
N TYR A 201 16.47 -6.82 -19.60
CA TYR A 201 16.64 -5.39 -19.35
C TYR A 201 17.50 -4.71 -20.42
N ALA A 202 18.29 -5.47 -21.17
CA ALA A 202 18.95 -5.00 -22.36
C ALA A 202 18.50 -5.78 -23.58
N LYS A 203 18.57 -5.14 -24.75
CA LYS A 203 18.34 -5.77 -26.06
C LYS A 203 19.23 -5.11 -27.08
N ASN A 204 20.11 -5.88 -27.69
CA ASN A 204 21.11 -5.36 -28.65
C ASN A 204 21.96 -4.23 -28.05
N GLY A 205 22.34 -4.36 -26.78
CA GLY A 205 23.13 -3.37 -26.07
C GLY A 205 22.41 -2.08 -25.66
N LYS A 206 21.10 -2.03 -25.81
CA LYS A 206 20.27 -0.87 -25.45
C LYS A 206 19.28 -1.20 -24.34
N ALA A 207 18.87 -0.20 -23.57
CA ALA A 207 17.85 -0.33 -22.54
C ALA A 207 16.53 -0.85 -23.12
N ASN A 208 15.98 -1.87 -22.49
CA ASN A 208 14.68 -2.47 -22.82
C ASN A 208 13.68 -2.21 -21.68
N PHE A 209 13.71 -1.00 -21.15
CA PHE A 209 12.83 -0.46 -20.10
C PHE A 209 12.66 1.04 -20.31
N ALA A 210 11.74 1.67 -19.60
CA ALA A 210 11.50 3.10 -19.72
C ALA A 210 12.67 3.91 -19.18
N VAL A 211 13.17 4.86 -20.00
CA VAL A 211 14.22 5.80 -19.63
C VAL A 211 13.68 7.22 -19.79
N TRP A 212 13.81 8.00 -18.74
CA TRP A 212 13.32 9.37 -18.63
C TRP A 212 14.49 10.34 -18.49
N THR A 213 14.40 11.52 -19.07
CA THR A 213 15.16 12.68 -18.62
C THR A 213 14.46 13.29 -17.39
N ASN A 214 15.16 14.07 -16.58
CA ASN A 214 14.55 14.79 -15.46
C ASN A 214 13.33 15.62 -15.89
N GLY A 215 13.45 16.37 -16.99
CA GLY A 215 12.35 17.20 -17.48
C GLY A 215 11.13 16.40 -17.93
N GLU A 216 11.32 15.27 -18.61
CA GLU A 216 10.23 14.37 -18.98
C GLU A 216 9.58 13.75 -17.75
N TYR A 217 10.39 13.39 -16.76
CA TYR A 217 9.90 12.81 -15.52
C TYR A 217 9.12 13.82 -14.67
N ASP A 218 9.56 15.07 -14.64
CA ASP A 218 8.83 16.16 -13.98
C ASP A 218 7.45 16.41 -14.61
N GLU A 219 7.35 16.34 -15.94
CA GLU A 219 6.04 16.42 -16.61
C GLU A 219 5.15 15.24 -16.31
N LEU A 220 5.72 14.03 -16.32
CA LEU A 220 5.03 12.82 -15.94
C LEU A 220 4.49 12.92 -14.50
N GLN A 221 5.31 13.38 -13.56
CA GLN A 221 4.92 13.53 -12.16
C GLN A 221 3.75 14.49 -11.97
N LYS A 222 3.59 15.52 -12.80
CA LYS A 222 2.43 16.42 -12.73
C LYS A 222 1.12 15.70 -12.97
N ILE A 223 1.08 14.81 -13.97
CA ILE A 223 -0.11 13.98 -14.25
C ILE A 223 -0.36 13.00 -13.11
N LEU A 224 0.69 12.33 -12.64
CA LEU A 224 0.56 11.31 -11.61
C LEU A 224 0.23 11.89 -10.22
N HIS A 225 0.59 13.16 -9.96
CA HIS A 225 0.19 13.87 -8.74
C HIS A 225 -1.33 13.96 -8.58
N GLU A 226 -2.04 14.02 -9.68
CA GLU A 226 -3.50 14.02 -9.64
C GLU A 226 -4.05 12.68 -9.14
N CYS A 227 -3.47 11.56 -9.55
CA CYS A 227 -3.80 10.24 -9.00
C CYS A 227 -3.52 10.17 -7.49
N ILE A 228 -2.37 10.66 -7.04
CA ILE A 228 -2.02 10.70 -5.62
C ILE A 228 -3.02 11.55 -4.83
N SER A 229 -3.41 12.70 -5.39
CA SER A 229 -4.40 13.58 -4.76
C SER A 229 -5.76 12.91 -4.60
N ILE A 230 -6.23 12.18 -5.63
CA ILE A 230 -7.48 11.42 -5.58
C ILE A 230 -7.45 10.35 -4.49
N VAL A 231 -6.36 9.57 -4.41
CA VAL A 231 -6.22 8.51 -3.40
C VAL A 231 -6.08 9.10 -2.00
N SER A 232 -5.35 10.20 -1.84
CA SER A 232 -5.22 10.89 -0.55
C SER A 232 -6.57 11.44 -0.06
N ASP A 233 -7.38 12.00 -0.94
CA ASP A 233 -8.74 12.48 -0.60
C ASP A 233 -9.66 11.32 -0.22
N LEU A 234 -9.61 10.20 -0.96
CA LEU A 234 -10.35 8.98 -0.62
C LEU A 234 -9.94 8.47 0.76
N ASN A 235 -8.65 8.35 1.04
CA ASN A 235 -8.14 7.90 2.33
C ASN A 235 -8.61 8.81 3.48
N ARG A 236 -8.54 10.12 3.29
CA ARG A 236 -9.01 11.11 4.28
C ARG A 236 -10.51 10.97 4.57
N LYS A 237 -11.33 10.93 3.53
CA LYS A 237 -12.79 10.78 3.64
C LYS A 237 -13.18 9.45 4.28
N THR A 238 -12.47 8.39 3.93
CA THR A 238 -12.67 7.06 4.52
C THR A 238 -12.32 7.03 6.00
N ALA A 239 -11.16 7.60 6.38
CA ALA A 239 -10.75 7.67 7.77
C ALA A 239 -11.77 8.46 8.62
N GLU A 240 -12.21 9.62 8.14
CA GLU A 240 -13.21 10.46 8.81
C GLU A 240 -14.55 9.75 8.98
N LEU A 241 -15.06 9.13 7.92
CA LEU A 241 -16.30 8.37 7.97
C LEU A 241 -16.23 7.21 8.96
N ALA A 242 -15.16 6.43 8.91
CA ALA A 242 -14.98 5.28 9.79
C ALA A 242 -14.78 5.71 11.24
N ALA A 243 -13.98 6.75 11.50
CA ALA A 243 -13.80 7.32 12.84
C ALA A 243 -15.14 7.68 13.48
N ASN A 244 -15.98 8.43 12.77
CA ASN A 244 -17.28 8.86 13.28
C ASN A 244 -18.19 7.67 13.60
N ILE A 245 -18.32 6.72 12.67
CA ILE A 245 -19.19 5.55 12.86
C ILE A 245 -18.68 4.67 14.01
N THR A 246 -17.39 4.41 14.07
CA THR A 246 -16.84 3.56 15.14
C THR A 246 -16.90 4.23 16.50
N ALA A 247 -16.70 5.54 16.59
CA ALA A 247 -16.85 6.30 17.82
C ALA A 247 -18.31 6.30 18.33
N ASP A 248 -19.28 6.49 17.43
CA ASP A 248 -20.70 6.51 17.78
C ASP A 248 -21.22 5.18 18.31
N LEU A 249 -20.71 4.08 17.74
CA LEU A 249 -21.13 2.72 18.13
C LEU A 249 -20.33 2.17 19.32
N ALA A 250 -19.19 2.78 19.67
CA ALA A 250 -18.34 2.29 20.73
C ALA A 250 -18.84 2.64 22.13
N PRO A 251 -18.65 1.76 23.14
CA PRO A 251 -18.85 2.10 24.52
C PRO A 251 -18.03 3.31 24.95
N ALA A 252 -18.56 4.11 25.88
CA ALA A 252 -17.97 5.40 26.28
C ALA A 252 -16.50 5.28 26.71
N HIS A 253 -16.11 4.20 27.40
CA HIS A 253 -14.76 4.00 27.94
C HIS A 253 -13.69 3.76 26.85
N ILE A 254 -14.06 3.29 25.65
CA ILE A 254 -13.15 3.06 24.53
C ILE A 254 -13.45 3.91 23.29
N ARG A 255 -14.39 4.86 23.39
CA ARG A 255 -14.86 5.64 22.23
C ARG A 255 -13.71 6.31 21.47
N LYS A 256 -12.82 6.99 22.18
CA LYS A 256 -11.66 7.67 21.56
C LYS A 256 -10.69 6.70 20.88
N THR A 257 -10.48 5.54 21.48
CA THR A 257 -9.66 4.50 20.91
C THR A 257 -10.32 3.90 19.66
N ALA A 258 -11.63 3.66 19.71
CA ALA A 258 -12.39 3.15 18.56
C ALA A 258 -12.39 4.13 17.38
N GLU A 259 -12.49 5.43 17.65
CA GLU A 259 -12.35 6.50 16.66
C GLU A 259 -11.02 6.41 15.92
N TYR A 260 -9.92 6.39 16.66
CA TYR A 260 -8.58 6.29 16.07
C TYR A 260 -8.37 4.98 15.30
N VAL A 261 -8.72 3.85 15.92
CA VAL A 261 -8.54 2.52 15.32
C VAL A 261 -9.43 2.37 14.07
N GLY A 262 -10.65 2.89 14.12
CA GLY A 262 -11.55 2.93 12.96
C GLY A 262 -10.94 3.70 11.79
N ALA A 263 -10.46 4.92 12.03
CA ALA A 263 -9.78 5.70 11.02
C ALA A 263 -8.59 4.96 10.42
N PHE A 264 -7.76 4.38 11.27
CA PHE A 264 -6.55 3.69 10.87
C PHE A 264 -6.84 2.43 10.02
N VAL A 265 -7.71 1.56 10.49
CA VAL A 265 -8.04 0.28 9.82
C VAL A 265 -8.70 0.53 8.47
N TYR A 266 -9.71 1.38 8.43
CA TYR A 266 -10.47 1.61 7.20
C TYR A 266 -9.71 2.44 6.16
N ARG A 267 -8.72 3.21 6.54
CA ARG A 267 -7.78 3.81 5.58
C ARG A 267 -7.13 2.76 4.67
N PHE A 268 -6.67 1.67 5.24
CA PHE A 268 -6.11 0.57 4.44
C PHE A 268 -7.20 -0.16 3.63
N ASN A 269 -8.37 -0.39 4.22
CA ASN A 269 -9.49 -0.98 3.51
C ASN A 269 -9.96 -0.13 2.33
N SER A 270 -9.79 1.20 2.36
CA SER A 270 -10.15 2.06 1.23
C SER A 270 -9.31 1.77 0.00
N ILE A 271 -8.02 1.50 0.20
CA ILE A 271 -7.11 1.12 -0.87
C ILE A 271 -7.50 -0.24 -1.45
N GLU A 272 -7.80 -1.22 -0.60
CA GLU A 272 -8.30 -2.53 -1.04
C GLU A 272 -9.60 -2.41 -1.85
N ASN A 273 -10.56 -1.62 -1.36
CA ASN A 273 -11.82 -1.38 -2.04
C ASN A 273 -11.62 -0.68 -3.38
N LEU A 274 -10.74 0.33 -3.43
CA LEU A 274 -10.38 1.02 -4.67
C LEU A 274 -9.78 0.04 -5.69
N MET A 275 -8.84 -0.79 -5.27
CA MET A 275 -8.20 -1.77 -6.14
C MET A 275 -9.20 -2.80 -6.65
N ASN A 276 -10.08 -3.32 -5.79
CA ASN A 276 -11.15 -4.23 -6.21
C ASN A 276 -12.11 -3.57 -7.22
N THR A 277 -12.48 -2.30 -6.98
CA THR A 277 -13.32 -1.54 -7.91
C THR A 277 -12.63 -1.35 -9.25
N LEU A 278 -11.34 -1.01 -9.28
CA LEU A 278 -10.56 -0.89 -10.51
C LEU A 278 -10.43 -2.22 -11.27
N PHE A 279 -10.37 -3.36 -10.55
CA PHE A 279 -10.46 -4.68 -11.16
C PHE A 279 -11.82 -4.95 -11.79
N ASP A 280 -12.89 -4.64 -11.07
CA ASP A 280 -14.27 -4.86 -11.53
C ASP A 280 -14.58 -3.98 -12.75
N MET A 281 -13.99 -2.79 -12.83
CA MET A 281 -14.05 -1.90 -14.00
C MET A 281 -13.13 -2.32 -15.16
N GLY A 282 -12.30 -3.36 -14.97
CA GLY A 282 -11.37 -3.88 -15.99
C GLY A 282 -10.10 -3.04 -16.20
N TRP A 283 -9.87 -2.01 -15.39
CA TRP A 283 -8.65 -1.21 -15.44
C TRP A 283 -7.43 -1.95 -14.89
N LEU A 284 -7.59 -2.66 -13.77
CA LEU A 284 -6.59 -3.59 -13.25
C LEU A 284 -6.77 -4.97 -13.87
N LYS A 285 -5.67 -5.64 -14.14
CA LYS A 285 -5.63 -7.03 -14.59
C LYS A 285 -4.75 -7.84 -13.66
N SER A 286 -5.05 -9.12 -13.51
CA SER A 286 -4.19 -10.04 -12.75
C SER A 286 -2.77 -10.01 -13.29
N VAL A 287 -1.80 -9.97 -12.37
CA VAL A 287 -0.38 -10.06 -12.73
C VAL A 287 -0.07 -11.51 -13.03
N GLU A 288 0.35 -11.79 -14.27
CA GLU A 288 0.94 -13.08 -14.59
C GLU A 288 2.28 -13.24 -13.86
N ASP A 289 2.75 -14.47 -13.73
CA ASP A 289 4.00 -14.78 -13.04
C ASP A 289 5.15 -14.00 -13.64
N LYS A 290 5.74 -13.10 -12.86
CA LYS A 290 6.88 -12.28 -13.27
C LYS A 290 8.00 -12.45 -12.27
N GLU A 291 9.04 -13.09 -12.73
CA GLU A 291 10.20 -13.46 -11.92
C GLU A 291 11.13 -12.28 -11.62
N LYS A 292 10.94 -11.13 -12.28
CA LYS A 292 11.83 -9.97 -12.17
C LYS A 292 11.09 -8.69 -11.83
N PRO A 293 11.71 -7.75 -11.11
CA PRO A 293 11.15 -6.42 -10.90
C PRO A 293 10.90 -5.68 -12.21
N ALA A 294 9.83 -4.89 -12.27
CA ALA A 294 9.70 -3.87 -13.30
C ALA A 294 10.59 -2.68 -12.94
N ILE A 295 11.23 -2.08 -13.93
CA ILE A 295 12.16 -0.98 -13.72
C ILE A 295 11.91 0.17 -14.68
N CYS A 296 12.24 1.38 -14.23
CA CYS A 296 12.52 2.51 -15.10
C CYS A 296 13.71 3.29 -14.54
N VAL A 297 14.31 4.12 -15.37
CA VAL A 297 15.44 4.97 -14.99
C VAL A 297 15.14 6.42 -15.32
N VAL A 298 15.45 7.30 -14.38
CA VAL A 298 15.48 8.74 -14.61
C VAL A 298 16.95 9.12 -14.70
N LYS A 299 17.41 9.53 -15.89
CA LYS A 299 18.81 9.95 -16.11
C LYS A 299 18.97 11.45 -15.86
N ASN A 300 20.07 11.80 -15.19
CA ASN A 300 20.42 13.18 -14.90
C ASN A 300 20.88 13.95 -16.15
#